data_38c68ab91926cd255932a40272257e31
#
_entry.id   38c68ab91926cd255932a40272257e31
#
_cell.length_a   1.000
_cell.length_b   1.000
_cell.length_c   1.000
_cell.angle_alpha   90.00
_cell.angle_beta   90.00
_cell.angle_gamma   90.00
#
_symmetry.space_group_name_H-M   'P 1'
#
loop_
_entity.id
_entity.type
_entity.pdbx_description
1 polymer ?
#
loop_
_entity_poly.entity_id
_entity_poly.type
_entity_poly.pdbx_seq_one_letter_code
_entity_poly.pdbx_strand_id
1 'polypeptide(L)'
;MLFMMTSSPHYLHQIAPTRDSADAYIDSWIRSRFRTTDANDFMYQFEASRDYDPSPDLEKIRAPVLAINSADDLVNPPELGLMERLIKRVPRGRYVLLPFSDRTRGHGTHSLPAVWKPYLAEFLQSIAH
;
A
#
# COMPACT_ATOMS: atom_id res chain seq x y z
N MET A 1 8.38 -9.60 10.34
CA MET A 1 7.31 -9.91 9.37
C MET A 1 6.77 -8.65 8.69
N LEU A 2 6.25 -7.65 9.39
CA LEU A 2 5.76 -6.37 8.79
C LEU A 2 6.80 -5.68 7.89
N PHE A 3 8.06 -5.67 8.26
CA PHE A 3 9.13 -5.10 7.43
C PHE A 3 9.15 -5.68 6.01
N MET A 4 9.03 -7.00 5.87
CA MET A 4 9.04 -7.65 4.55
C MET A 4 7.74 -7.41 3.78
N MET A 5 6.60 -7.32 4.47
CA MET A 5 5.31 -7.08 3.84
C MET A 5 5.14 -5.65 3.31
N THR A 6 5.80 -4.67 3.95
CA THR A 6 5.74 -3.26 3.52
C THR A 6 6.67 -2.91 2.36
N SER A 7 7.45 -3.88 1.89
CA SER A 7 8.32 -3.74 0.72
C SER A 7 8.07 -4.89 -0.26
N SER A 8 8.79 -4.94 -1.38
CA SER A 8 8.75 -6.10 -2.28
C SER A 8 10.05 -6.89 -2.23
N PRO A 9 10.01 -8.22 -2.40
CA PRO A 9 11.22 -9.05 -2.48
C PRO A 9 12.17 -8.58 -3.57
N HIS A 10 11.64 -8.15 -4.71
CA HIS A 10 12.43 -7.62 -5.82
C HIS A 10 13.22 -6.37 -5.42
N TYR A 11 12.55 -5.39 -4.80
CA TYR A 11 13.22 -4.18 -4.33
C TYR A 11 14.26 -4.48 -3.25
N LEU A 12 13.93 -5.37 -2.31
CA LEU A 12 14.88 -5.77 -1.26
C LEU A 12 16.12 -6.44 -1.85
N HIS A 13 15.96 -7.28 -2.87
CA HIS A 13 17.09 -7.89 -3.57
C HIS A 13 17.96 -6.87 -4.32
N GLN A 14 17.37 -5.81 -4.87
CA GLN A 14 18.11 -4.74 -5.53
C GLN A 14 19.02 -3.96 -4.56
N ILE A 15 18.50 -3.61 -3.38
CA ILE A 15 19.23 -2.78 -2.41
C ILE A 15 20.13 -3.57 -1.47
N ALA A 16 19.88 -4.85 -1.31
CA ALA A 16 20.58 -5.75 -0.39
C ALA A 16 20.74 -7.15 -1.02
N PRO A 17 21.57 -7.28 -2.07
CA PRO A 17 21.66 -8.50 -2.88
C PRO A 17 22.45 -9.62 -2.22
N THR A 18 23.21 -9.35 -1.15
CA THR A 18 24.01 -10.34 -0.42
C THR A 18 23.48 -10.49 1.00
N ARG A 19 23.81 -11.62 1.65
CA ARG A 19 23.47 -11.85 3.05
C ARG A 19 23.96 -10.71 3.95
N ASP A 20 25.23 -10.33 3.82
CA ASP A 20 25.81 -9.28 4.67
C ASP A 20 25.12 -7.92 4.45
N SER A 21 24.81 -7.57 3.21
CA SER A 21 24.06 -6.34 2.92
C SER A 21 22.63 -6.40 3.43
N ALA A 22 21.98 -7.56 3.41
CA ALA A 22 20.64 -7.75 3.96
C ALA A 22 20.64 -7.64 5.49
N ASP A 23 21.60 -8.26 6.17
CA ASP A 23 21.75 -8.17 7.61
C ASP A 23 22.01 -6.72 8.04
N ALA A 24 22.93 -6.02 7.36
CA ALA A 24 23.22 -4.60 7.63
C ALA A 24 21.99 -3.69 7.40
N TYR A 25 21.21 -3.96 6.35
CA TYR A 25 20.00 -3.22 6.04
C TYR A 25 18.92 -3.41 7.11
N ILE A 26 18.69 -4.66 7.55
CA ILE A 26 17.72 -4.98 8.60
C ILE A 26 18.14 -4.33 9.92
N ASP A 27 19.40 -4.43 10.30
CA ASP A 27 19.95 -3.82 11.52
C ASP A 27 19.74 -2.29 11.52
N SER A 28 20.03 -1.64 10.41
CA SER A 28 19.83 -0.19 10.26
C SER A 28 18.36 0.17 10.39
N TRP A 29 17.47 -0.59 9.74
CA TRP A 29 16.02 -0.37 9.81
C TRP A 29 15.50 -0.54 11.23
N ILE A 30 15.89 -1.61 11.92
CA ILE A 30 15.51 -1.86 13.32
C ILE A 30 15.96 -0.70 14.22
N ARG A 31 17.22 -0.29 14.15
CA ARG A 31 17.75 0.84 14.96
C ARG A 31 17.00 2.14 14.69
N SER A 32 16.66 2.41 13.44
CA SER A 32 15.86 3.58 13.09
C SER A 32 14.47 3.53 13.73
N ARG A 33 13.79 2.38 13.65
CA ARG A 33 12.45 2.20 14.22
C ARG A 33 12.43 2.35 15.73
N PHE A 34 13.40 1.79 16.44
CA PHE A 34 13.50 1.97 17.89
C PHE A 34 13.64 3.43 18.35
N ARG A 35 14.17 4.29 17.47
CA ARG A 35 14.32 5.73 17.79
C ARG A 35 13.06 6.55 17.49
N THR A 36 12.21 6.09 16.60
CA THR A 36 11.13 6.89 16.03
C THR A 36 9.73 6.34 16.30
N THR A 37 9.63 5.14 16.86
CA THR A 37 8.34 4.47 17.07
C THR A 37 8.13 4.20 18.54
N ASP A 38 7.07 4.76 19.12
CA ASP A 38 6.56 4.35 20.42
C ASP A 38 5.74 3.05 20.27
N ALA A 39 5.96 2.10 21.19
CA ALA A 39 5.30 0.79 21.12
C ALA A 39 3.80 0.88 21.38
N ASN A 40 3.35 1.81 22.24
CA ASN A 40 1.94 1.99 22.52
C ASN A 40 1.23 2.66 21.35
N ASP A 41 1.84 3.66 20.72
CA ASP A 41 1.30 4.32 19.53
C ASP A 41 1.15 3.31 18.39
N PHE A 42 2.14 2.43 18.22
CA PHE A 42 2.10 1.35 17.24
C PHE A 42 0.97 0.35 17.53
N MET A 43 0.79 -0.03 18.79
CA MET A 43 -0.31 -0.91 19.21
C MET A 43 -1.66 -0.26 18.94
N TYR A 44 -1.86 1.00 19.33
CA TYR A 44 -3.11 1.74 19.10
C TYR A 44 -3.43 1.89 17.61
N GLN A 45 -2.44 2.10 16.77
CA GLN A 45 -2.61 2.17 15.32
C GLN A 45 -3.17 0.85 14.76
N PHE A 46 -2.67 -0.30 15.23
CA PHE A 46 -3.18 -1.61 14.80
C PHE A 46 -4.55 -1.92 15.38
N GLU A 47 -4.77 -1.59 16.65
CA GLU A 47 -6.06 -1.83 17.31
C GLU A 47 -7.18 -0.97 16.72
N ALA A 48 -6.89 0.23 16.26
CA ALA A 48 -7.87 1.11 15.62
C ALA A 48 -8.50 0.52 14.34
N SER A 49 -7.84 -0.47 13.73
CA SER A 49 -8.37 -1.16 12.53
C SER A 49 -9.04 -2.49 12.84
N ARG A 50 -9.09 -2.93 14.11
CA ARG A 50 -9.60 -4.25 14.50
C ARG A 50 -11.04 -4.49 14.05
N ASP A 51 -11.90 -3.51 14.26
CA ASP A 51 -13.33 -3.58 13.99
C ASP A 51 -13.75 -2.78 12.75
N TYR A 52 -12.75 -2.32 11.96
CA TYR A 52 -13.00 -1.52 10.78
C TYR A 52 -13.44 -2.42 9.61
N ASP A 53 -14.73 -2.38 9.30
CA ASP A 53 -15.31 -3.03 8.12
C ASP A 53 -16.31 -2.10 7.43
N PRO A 54 -15.92 -1.37 6.38
CA PRO A 54 -16.82 -0.52 5.60
C PRO A 54 -17.67 -1.30 4.60
N SER A 55 -17.45 -2.60 4.44
CA SER A 55 -18.09 -3.39 3.39
C SER A 55 -19.63 -3.35 3.40
N PRO A 56 -20.34 -3.28 4.53
CA PRO A 56 -21.79 -3.18 4.52
C PRO A 56 -22.35 -1.90 3.88
N ASP A 57 -21.53 -0.84 3.79
CA ASP A 57 -21.98 0.50 3.44
C ASP A 57 -21.34 1.08 2.17
N LEU A 58 -20.63 0.26 1.39
CA LEU A 58 -19.92 0.71 0.20
C LEU A 58 -20.83 1.37 -0.84
N GLU A 59 -22.07 0.90 -1.00
CA GLU A 59 -23.06 1.45 -1.91
C GLU A 59 -23.57 2.84 -1.49
N LYS A 60 -23.35 3.22 -0.23
CA LYS A 60 -23.75 4.55 0.30
C LYS A 60 -22.73 5.64 -0.03
N ILE A 61 -21.53 5.26 -0.49
CA ILE A 61 -20.46 6.21 -0.83
C ILE A 61 -20.86 6.97 -2.11
N ARG A 62 -21.13 8.27 -1.98
CA ARG A 62 -21.52 9.14 -3.10
C ARG A 62 -20.34 9.85 -3.76
N ALA A 63 -19.25 10.03 -3.02
CA ALA A 63 -18.04 10.65 -3.55
C ALA A 63 -17.40 9.76 -4.63
N PRO A 64 -16.78 10.34 -5.66
CA PRO A 64 -15.87 9.58 -6.51
C PRO A 64 -14.72 9.01 -5.71
N VAL A 65 -14.39 7.74 -5.92
CA VAL A 65 -13.32 7.04 -5.23
C VAL A 65 -12.35 6.45 -6.24
N LEU A 66 -11.07 6.76 -6.09
CA LEU A 66 -9.99 6.12 -6.80
C LEU A 66 -9.16 5.28 -5.82
N ALA A 67 -9.14 3.98 -6.01
CA ALA A 67 -8.22 3.07 -5.32
C ALA A 67 -7.06 2.74 -6.24
N ILE A 68 -5.83 2.89 -5.74
CA ILE A 68 -4.61 2.53 -6.48
C ILE A 68 -3.83 1.53 -5.63
N ASN A 69 -3.48 0.39 -6.20
CA ASN A 69 -2.65 -0.61 -5.54
C ASN A 69 -1.51 -1.04 -6.46
N SER A 70 -0.50 -1.70 -5.90
CA SER A 70 0.65 -2.26 -6.63
C SER A 70 0.53 -3.77 -6.73
N ALA A 71 0.90 -4.33 -7.87
CA ALA A 71 0.82 -5.78 -8.12
C ALA A 71 1.74 -6.61 -7.22
N ASP A 72 2.72 -5.99 -6.58
CA ASP A 72 3.65 -6.61 -5.64
C ASP A 72 3.34 -6.27 -4.16
N ASP A 73 2.15 -5.73 -3.86
CA ASP A 73 1.75 -5.38 -2.49
C ASP A 73 1.39 -6.64 -1.69
N LEU A 74 2.17 -6.92 -0.64
CA LEU A 74 1.95 -8.05 0.27
C LEU A 74 1.08 -7.71 1.49
N VAL A 75 0.77 -6.43 1.70
CA VAL A 75 -0.18 -6.00 2.76
C VAL A 75 -1.60 -6.03 2.24
N ASN A 76 -1.80 -5.57 1.01
CA ASN A 76 -3.08 -5.63 0.30
C ASN A 76 -2.91 -6.47 -0.98
N PRO A 77 -2.69 -7.79 -0.86
CA PRO A 77 -2.34 -8.62 -1.99
C PRO A 77 -3.48 -8.68 -3.01
N PRO A 78 -3.23 -8.26 -4.27
CA PRO A 78 -4.26 -8.22 -5.31
C PRO A 78 -4.81 -9.60 -5.66
N GLU A 79 -4.04 -10.66 -5.41
CA GLU A 79 -4.44 -12.06 -5.65
C GLU A 79 -5.70 -12.46 -4.84
N LEU A 80 -6.01 -11.78 -3.74
CA LEU A 80 -7.24 -11.99 -2.98
C LEU A 80 -8.49 -11.46 -3.70
N GLY A 81 -8.34 -10.66 -4.75
CA GLY A 81 -9.43 -10.08 -5.53
C GLY A 81 -10.36 -9.16 -4.72
N LEU A 82 -9.96 -8.77 -3.51
CA LEU A 82 -10.80 -7.98 -2.59
C LEU A 82 -11.12 -6.62 -3.20
N MET A 83 -10.09 -5.90 -3.63
CA MET A 83 -10.27 -4.54 -4.16
C MET A 83 -11.09 -4.56 -5.45
N GLU A 84 -10.81 -5.46 -6.38
CA GLU A 84 -11.57 -5.60 -7.63
C GLU A 84 -13.06 -5.90 -7.41
N ARG A 85 -13.37 -6.69 -6.37
CA ARG A 85 -14.74 -7.04 -6.02
C ARG A 85 -15.44 -5.91 -5.31
N LEU A 86 -14.80 -5.30 -4.30
CA LEU A 86 -15.44 -4.34 -3.42
C LEU A 86 -15.60 -2.96 -4.06
N ILE A 87 -14.65 -2.52 -4.88
CA ILE A 87 -14.76 -1.21 -5.54
C ILE A 87 -15.95 -1.12 -6.49
N LYS A 88 -16.41 -2.24 -7.05
CA LYS A 88 -17.59 -2.30 -7.92
C LYS A 88 -18.90 -1.99 -7.17
N ARG A 89 -18.88 -2.08 -5.85
CA ARG A 89 -20.00 -1.73 -4.98
C ARG A 89 -20.06 -0.24 -4.67
N VAL A 90 -18.98 0.49 -4.91
CA VAL A 90 -18.94 1.95 -4.81
C VAL A 90 -19.45 2.54 -6.13
N PRO A 91 -20.59 3.28 -6.15
CA PRO A 91 -21.23 3.72 -7.40
C PRO A 91 -20.33 4.53 -8.34
N ARG A 92 -19.38 5.29 -7.78
CA ARG A 92 -18.38 6.07 -8.52
C ARG A 92 -16.96 5.61 -8.19
N GLY A 93 -16.80 4.29 -7.96
CA GLY A 93 -15.53 3.67 -7.64
C GLY A 93 -14.72 3.33 -8.88
N ARG A 94 -13.42 3.59 -8.84
CA ARG A 94 -12.45 3.20 -9.86
C ARG A 94 -11.25 2.52 -9.20
N TYR A 95 -10.73 1.45 -9.80
CA TYR A 95 -9.55 0.74 -9.34
C TYR A 95 -8.46 0.75 -10.39
N VAL A 96 -7.23 1.00 -9.95
CA VAL A 96 -6.02 0.91 -10.76
C VAL A 96 -5.05 -0.03 -10.06
N LEU A 97 -4.70 -1.12 -10.72
CA LEU A 97 -3.61 -1.98 -10.31
C LEU A 97 -2.35 -1.60 -11.11
N LEU A 98 -1.38 -1.02 -10.39
CA LEU A 98 -0.07 -0.70 -10.96
C LEU A 98 0.68 -1.99 -11.27
N PRO A 99 1.18 -2.19 -12.50
CA PRO A 99 1.94 -3.39 -12.83
C PRO A 99 3.23 -3.45 -12.03
N PHE A 100 3.68 -4.67 -11.74
CA PHE A 100 5.00 -4.91 -11.17
C PHE A 100 6.09 -4.27 -12.05
N SER A 101 7.04 -3.59 -11.42
CA SER A 101 8.17 -2.98 -12.12
C SER A 101 9.33 -2.68 -11.16
N ASP A 102 10.51 -2.34 -11.69
CA ASP A 102 11.66 -1.88 -10.90
C ASP A 102 11.39 -0.56 -10.14
N ARG A 103 10.28 0.10 -10.44
CA ARG A 103 9.84 1.34 -9.78
C ARG A 103 8.87 1.10 -8.64
N THR A 104 8.28 -0.10 -8.54
CA THR A 104 7.36 -0.45 -7.46
C THR A 104 8.12 -1.00 -6.25
N ARG A 105 7.56 -0.87 -5.07
CA ARG A 105 8.14 -1.29 -3.79
C ARG A 105 7.09 -1.96 -2.91
N GLY A 106 6.26 -2.81 -3.50
CA GLY A 106 5.16 -3.43 -2.79
C GLY A 106 4.23 -2.39 -2.15
N HIS A 107 3.83 -2.60 -0.90
CA HIS A 107 3.03 -1.64 -0.16
C HIS A 107 3.67 -0.25 -0.07
N GLY A 108 4.99 -0.17 -0.01
CA GLY A 108 5.74 1.10 0.00
C GLY A 108 5.57 1.96 -1.26
N THR A 109 4.97 1.43 -2.32
CA THR A 109 4.69 2.18 -3.56
C THR A 109 3.77 3.38 -3.32
N HIS A 110 2.91 3.35 -2.29
CA HIS A 110 2.05 4.48 -1.92
C HIS A 110 2.85 5.76 -1.59
N SER A 111 4.09 5.63 -1.12
CA SER A 111 4.98 6.76 -0.81
C SER A 111 5.77 7.28 -2.03
N LEU A 112 5.53 6.72 -3.23
CA LEU A 112 6.24 7.05 -4.46
C LEU A 112 5.32 7.76 -5.47
N PRO A 113 5.04 9.06 -5.29
CA PRO A 113 4.09 9.78 -6.15
C PRO A 113 4.46 9.75 -7.63
N ALA A 114 5.73 9.64 -7.98
CA ALA A 114 6.17 9.50 -9.37
C ALA A 114 5.58 8.28 -10.09
N VAL A 115 5.14 7.25 -9.34
CA VAL A 115 4.57 6.03 -9.90
C VAL A 115 3.07 6.15 -10.14
N TRP A 116 2.32 6.74 -9.20
CA TRP A 116 0.85 6.77 -9.22
C TRP A 116 0.25 8.15 -9.56
N LYS A 117 1.02 9.24 -9.50
CA LYS A 117 0.54 10.61 -9.78
C LYS A 117 -0.21 10.76 -11.11
N PRO A 118 0.20 10.14 -12.24
CA PRO A 118 -0.53 10.28 -13.50
C PRO A 118 -1.99 9.79 -13.40
N TYR A 119 -2.22 8.68 -12.73
CA TYR A 119 -3.56 8.11 -12.53
C TYR A 119 -4.43 9.00 -11.65
N LEU A 120 -3.85 9.56 -10.60
CA LEU A 120 -4.55 10.54 -9.75
C LEU A 120 -4.90 11.81 -10.53
N ALA A 121 -3.97 12.33 -11.33
CA ALA A 121 -4.21 13.54 -12.13
C ALA A 121 -5.34 13.33 -13.13
N GLU A 122 -5.35 12.21 -13.85
CA GLU A 122 -6.44 11.83 -14.77
C GLU A 122 -7.79 11.73 -14.04
N PHE A 123 -7.79 11.07 -12.87
CA PHE A 123 -9.01 10.95 -12.08
C PHE A 123 -9.55 12.31 -11.64
N LEU A 124 -8.69 13.19 -11.11
CA LEU A 124 -9.11 14.53 -10.67
C LEU A 124 -9.65 15.35 -11.84
N GLN A 125 -9.05 15.27 -13.03
CA GLN A 125 -9.58 15.92 -14.22
C GLN A 125 -10.98 15.37 -14.60
N SER A 126 -11.19 14.06 -14.45
CA SER A 126 -12.47 13.41 -14.81
C SER A 126 -13.64 13.79 -13.89
N ILE A 127 -13.37 14.33 -12.71
CA ILE A 127 -14.39 14.70 -11.72
C ILE A 127 -14.54 16.21 -11.55
N ALA A 128 -13.72 17.02 -12.22
CA ALA A 128 -13.74 18.49 -12.12
C ALA A 128 -14.91 19.15 -12.90
N HIS A 129 -15.76 18.32 -13.50
CA HIS A 129 -16.98 18.72 -14.22
C HIS A 129 -18.17 18.02 -13.58
#